data_c2a9bb7be48a24aec4efe83bae12f02a
#
_entry.id   c2a9bb7be48a24aec4efe83bae12f02a
#
_cell.length_a   1.000
_cell.length_b   1.000
_cell.length_c   1.000
_cell.angle_alpha   90.00
_cell.angle_beta   90.00
_cell.angle_gamma   90.00
#
_symmetry.space_group_name_H-M   'P 1'
#
loop_
_entity.id
_entity.type
_entity.pdbx_description
1 polymer ?
#
loop_
_entity_poly.entity_id
_entity_poly.type
_entity_poly.pdbx_seq_one_letter_code
_entity_poly.pdbx_strand_id
1 'polypeptide(L)'
;MKPLFRRLLGGVAIAAALYSCASVGRIEGGPYDETPPRFISGTPTPGALHHNKNKLSIEFDEFIKLDKPNEKIVISPPQVQQPEIKSNGKKVVITLQDTLKPNTTYTFDFGDAIQDNNEGNPLENFFYSFSTGDRLDSMAVAGTVLNAANLEPVKGMLVGLHANLADSAFTKLPFERVGRTDSRGRFSIRGVAPGKYRIYALQDADQNFAYSQPTEVIAFNDSIIIPSMEERMRQDTTWIDSLTVDTIVERQYTHYLPDDVLLRAFKELSFSQRFLKAERLTPEKFSLYFTAPADTLPLLKGLNFNEEDAFVIEQPTGRNDTIHYWIKDSLLYKQDSLKMSITYLYTDSLKRLVPRTDTLNVLAKLTYDKQQKQKQEAKEKEQKEREKKKKKLKEGEVEEPEPTEFLAVDVYAPSAIDVYDYLTLSFTEPVASIDTTAFHLKLKVDSLWQDIPFDFMRDSLDLKRYNLFAEWAPGESYT
;
A
#
# COMPACT_ATOMS: atom_id res chain seq x y z
N MET A 1 -0.03 -70.86 56.99
CA MET A 1 0.22 -69.45 56.68
C MET A 1 1.22 -69.19 55.52
N LYS A 2 1.79 -70.18 54.86
CA LYS A 2 2.79 -69.98 53.80
C LYS A 2 2.29 -69.83 52.36
N PRO A 3 1.14 -70.31 51.91
CA PRO A 3 0.77 -70.09 50.51
C PRO A 3 0.10 -68.74 50.19
N LEU A 4 -0.51 -68.09 51.18
CA LEU A 4 -1.19 -66.80 50.98
C LEU A 4 -0.19 -65.64 50.78
N PHE A 5 0.87 -65.70 51.53
CA PHE A 5 1.96 -64.67 51.49
C PHE A 5 2.71 -64.68 50.16
N ARG A 6 2.92 -65.85 49.56
CA ARG A 6 3.52 -65.99 48.22
C ARG A 6 2.64 -65.48 47.08
N ARG A 7 1.34 -65.63 47.23
CA ARG A 7 0.37 -65.07 46.26
C ARG A 7 0.26 -63.56 46.36
N LEU A 8 0.36 -63.02 47.57
CA LEU A 8 0.39 -61.56 47.80
C LEU A 8 1.66 -60.92 47.25
N LEU A 9 2.84 -61.53 47.46
CA LEU A 9 4.10 -61.08 46.89
C LEU A 9 4.11 -61.14 45.35
N GLY A 10 3.54 -62.17 44.74
CA GLY A 10 3.37 -62.29 43.30
C GLY A 10 2.49 -61.18 42.70
N GLY A 11 1.40 -60.87 43.42
CA GLY A 11 0.49 -59.79 43.01
C GLY A 11 1.12 -58.39 43.06
N VAL A 12 1.93 -58.11 44.10
CA VAL A 12 2.67 -56.84 44.22
C VAL A 12 3.76 -56.71 43.17
N ALA A 13 4.45 -57.81 42.83
CA ALA A 13 5.47 -57.80 41.78
C ALA A 13 4.88 -57.54 40.37
N ILE A 14 3.70 -58.11 40.10
CA ILE A 14 2.99 -57.88 38.83
C ILE A 14 2.43 -56.45 38.80
N ALA A 15 1.91 -55.93 39.89
CA ALA A 15 1.45 -54.54 39.98
C ALA A 15 2.59 -53.53 39.84
N ALA A 16 3.79 -53.83 40.40
CA ALA A 16 4.98 -52.98 40.25
C ALA A 16 5.53 -53.03 38.81
N ALA A 17 5.41 -54.16 38.08
CA ALA A 17 5.81 -54.25 36.70
C ALA A 17 4.86 -53.48 35.73
N LEU A 18 3.57 -53.32 36.12
CA LEU A 18 2.61 -52.54 35.35
C LEU A 18 2.71 -51.02 35.58
N TYR A 19 3.40 -50.57 36.60
CA TYR A 19 3.72 -49.17 36.87
C TYR A 19 5.06 -48.69 36.23
N SER A 20 5.76 -49.53 35.50
CA SER A 20 6.89 -49.12 34.68
C SER A 20 6.34 -48.43 33.44
N CYS A 21 5.85 -47.20 33.59
CA CYS A 21 5.63 -46.31 32.49
C CYS A 21 6.99 -46.05 31.85
N ALA A 22 7.23 -46.67 30.70
CA ALA A 22 8.29 -46.19 29.81
C ALA A 22 7.98 -44.73 29.51
N SER A 23 8.71 -43.81 30.12
CA SER A 23 8.73 -42.43 29.66
C SER A 23 9.24 -42.48 28.24
N VAL A 24 8.37 -42.22 27.26
CA VAL A 24 8.82 -41.93 25.90
C VAL A 24 9.68 -40.69 26.05
N GLY A 25 11.01 -40.87 26.07
CA GLY A 25 11.92 -39.76 25.99
C GLY A 25 11.55 -38.98 24.76
N ARG A 26 11.07 -37.76 24.94
CA ARG A 26 11.00 -36.82 23.83
C ARG A 26 12.44 -36.73 23.35
N ILE A 27 12.64 -37.02 22.09
CA ILE A 27 13.88 -36.70 21.41
C ILE A 27 13.91 -35.17 21.44
N GLU A 28 14.51 -34.61 22.48
CA GLU A 28 14.87 -33.19 22.48
C GLU A 28 15.96 -33.10 21.41
N GLY A 29 15.64 -32.39 20.32
CA GLY A 29 16.62 -32.04 19.31
C GLY A 29 17.82 -31.39 19.97
N GLY A 30 18.98 -31.42 19.30
CA GLY A 30 20.16 -30.69 19.73
C GLY A 30 19.87 -29.19 19.96
N PRO A 31 20.83 -28.41 20.42
CA PRO A 31 20.67 -26.97 20.53
C PRO A 31 20.21 -26.42 19.19
N TYR A 32 19.27 -25.46 19.26
CA TYR A 32 18.75 -24.79 18.06
C TYR A 32 19.91 -24.15 17.29
N ASP A 33 20.01 -24.44 15.99
CA ASP A 33 21.04 -23.84 15.13
C ASP A 33 20.56 -22.47 14.66
N GLU A 34 21.31 -21.42 14.99
CA GLU A 34 21.07 -20.03 14.58
C GLU A 34 22.03 -19.60 13.46
N THR A 35 22.88 -20.50 12.97
CA THR A 35 23.87 -20.15 11.96
C THR A 35 23.30 -20.29 10.55
N PRO A 36 23.51 -19.28 9.68
CA PRO A 36 23.09 -19.38 8.27
C PRO A 36 24.04 -20.27 7.47
N PRO A 37 23.59 -20.82 6.32
CA PRO A 37 24.41 -21.59 5.40
C PRO A 37 25.67 -20.85 4.97
N ARG A 38 26.81 -21.55 4.88
CA ARG A 38 28.08 -20.98 4.45
C ARG A 38 28.45 -21.46 3.05
N PHE A 39 28.90 -20.51 2.22
CA PHE A 39 29.41 -20.79 0.88
C PHE A 39 30.67 -21.68 0.94
N ILE A 40 30.69 -22.76 0.17
CA ILE A 40 31.87 -23.64 0.02
C ILE A 40 32.52 -23.44 -1.34
N SER A 41 31.76 -23.62 -2.42
CA SER A 41 32.32 -23.61 -3.78
C SER A 41 31.26 -23.20 -4.80
N GLY A 42 31.71 -22.82 -5.98
CA GLY A 42 30.81 -22.50 -7.09
C GLY A 42 31.42 -22.78 -8.45
N THR A 43 30.56 -23.08 -9.41
CA THR A 43 30.90 -23.24 -10.82
C THR A 43 30.02 -22.33 -11.67
N PRO A 44 30.60 -21.30 -12.37
CA PRO A 44 32.03 -20.93 -12.36
C PRO A 44 32.50 -20.49 -10.97
N THR A 45 33.78 -20.40 -10.72
CA THR A 45 34.31 -19.80 -9.47
C THR A 45 33.90 -18.36 -9.38
N PRO A 46 33.66 -17.80 -8.16
CA PRO A 46 33.33 -16.37 -8.01
C PRO A 46 34.39 -15.49 -8.69
N GLY A 47 33.95 -14.53 -9.49
CA GLY A 47 34.84 -13.65 -10.24
C GLY A 47 35.48 -14.26 -11.48
N ALA A 48 35.10 -15.46 -11.91
CA ALA A 48 35.62 -16.09 -13.11
C ALA A 48 35.44 -15.20 -14.35
N LEU A 49 36.47 -15.21 -15.21
CA LEU A 49 36.46 -14.52 -16.49
C LEU A 49 36.22 -15.53 -17.65
N HIS A 50 35.82 -15.01 -18.81
CA HIS A 50 35.56 -15.79 -20.02
C HIS A 50 34.54 -16.92 -19.85
N HIS A 51 33.61 -16.76 -18.90
CA HIS A 51 32.59 -17.78 -18.70
C HIS A 51 31.51 -17.68 -19.78
N ASN A 52 31.26 -18.77 -20.49
CA ASN A 52 30.33 -18.83 -21.63
C ASN A 52 29.18 -19.82 -21.47
N LYS A 53 29.05 -20.45 -20.28
CA LYS A 53 27.96 -21.38 -20.00
C LYS A 53 26.81 -20.64 -19.28
N ASN A 54 25.60 -20.96 -19.68
CA ASN A 54 24.40 -20.38 -19.09
C ASN A 54 23.94 -21.02 -17.75
N LYS A 55 24.71 -22.02 -17.26
CA LYS A 55 24.41 -22.74 -16.02
C LYS A 55 25.47 -22.46 -14.97
N LEU A 56 25.01 -22.13 -13.77
CA LEU A 56 25.85 -21.98 -12.59
C LEU A 56 25.34 -22.85 -11.44
N SER A 57 26.27 -23.30 -10.58
CA SER A 57 25.98 -24.11 -9.40
C SER A 57 26.78 -23.58 -8.22
N ILE A 58 26.13 -23.33 -7.10
CA ILE A 58 26.71 -22.78 -5.86
C ILE A 58 26.47 -23.80 -4.77
N GLU A 59 27.51 -24.20 -4.03
CA GLU A 59 27.46 -25.22 -2.98
C GLU A 59 27.69 -24.63 -1.59
N PHE A 60 26.90 -25.11 -0.65
CA PHE A 60 26.89 -24.69 0.75
C PHE A 60 27.27 -25.85 1.67
N ASP A 61 27.62 -25.55 2.94
CA ASP A 61 28.03 -26.53 3.94
C ASP A 61 26.89 -27.41 4.44
N GLU A 62 25.63 -26.92 4.30
CA GLU A 62 24.43 -27.60 4.74
C GLU A 62 23.34 -27.69 3.68
N PHE A 63 22.23 -28.37 3.99
CA PHE A 63 21.05 -28.44 3.13
C PHE A 63 20.33 -27.10 3.12
N ILE A 64 20.00 -26.62 1.94
CA ILE A 64 19.38 -25.30 1.75
C ILE A 64 17.99 -25.39 1.12
N LYS A 65 17.16 -24.43 1.44
CA LYS A 65 15.92 -24.12 0.72
C LYS A 65 15.95 -22.71 0.14
N LEU A 66 15.14 -22.48 -0.88
CA LEU A 66 14.99 -21.16 -1.49
C LEU A 66 13.62 -20.58 -1.15
N ASP A 67 13.62 -19.42 -0.54
CA ASP A 67 12.40 -18.67 -0.27
C ASP A 67 12.13 -17.66 -1.39
N LYS A 68 11.03 -17.87 -2.13
CA LYS A 68 10.56 -17.00 -3.22
C LYS A 68 11.68 -16.56 -4.18
N PRO A 69 12.44 -17.50 -4.79
CA PRO A 69 13.64 -17.17 -5.54
C PRO A 69 13.38 -16.18 -6.70
N ASN A 70 12.24 -16.27 -7.38
CA ASN A 70 11.90 -15.39 -8.49
C ASN A 70 11.60 -13.94 -8.07
N GLU A 71 11.23 -13.71 -6.80
CA GLU A 71 10.95 -12.39 -6.26
C GLU A 71 12.19 -11.76 -5.61
N LYS A 72 13.00 -12.60 -4.94
CA LYS A 72 14.10 -12.13 -4.09
C LYS A 72 15.46 -12.12 -4.81
N ILE A 73 15.70 -13.06 -5.72
CA ILE A 73 16.97 -13.13 -6.43
C ILE A 73 16.97 -12.14 -7.58
N VAL A 74 17.95 -11.24 -7.58
CA VAL A 74 18.13 -10.26 -8.63
C VAL A 74 19.34 -10.65 -9.50
N ILE A 75 19.09 -10.82 -10.80
CA ILE A 75 20.11 -11.12 -11.78
C ILE A 75 20.37 -9.88 -12.63
N SER A 76 21.62 -9.46 -12.75
CA SER A 76 22.00 -8.29 -13.53
C SER A 76 23.17 -8.64 -14.49
N PRO A 77 23.01 -8.38 -15.80
CA PRO A 77 21.87 -7.78 -16.49
C PRO A 77 20.57 -8.57 -16.33
N PRO A 78 19.40 -7.90 -16.37
CA PRO A 78 18.12 -8.59 -16.23
C PRO A 78 17.91 -9.58 -17.37
N GLN A 79 17.20 -10.66 -17.07
CA GLN A 79 16.88 -11.73 -18.00
C GLN A 79 15.43 -11.58 -18.47
N VAL A 80 15.23 -11.44 -19.78
CA VAL A 80 13.88 -11.33 -20.37
C VAL A 80 13.14 -12.67 -20.25
N GLN A 81 13.84 -13.78 -20.51
CA GLN A 81 13.30 -15.09 -20.24
C GLN A 81 13.60 -15.49 -18.81
N GLN A 82 12.56 -15.92 -18.10
CA GLN A 82 12.69 -16.27 -16.69
C GLN A 82 13.72 -17.37 -16.47
N PRO A 83 14.77 -17.17 -15.65
CA PRO A 83 15.77 -18.17 -15.35
C PRO A 83 15.18 -19.30 -14.53
N GLU A 84 15.70 -20.49 -14.71
CA GLU A 84 15.36 -21.64 -13.87
C GLU A 84 16.26 -21.65 -12.64
N ILE A 85 15.68 -21.47 -11.45
CA ILE A 85 16.39 -21.40 -10.16
C ILE A 85 15.89 -22.53 -9.26
N LYS A 86 16.78 -23.44 -8.86
CA LYS A 86 16.42 -24.62 -8.04
C LYS A 86 17.42 -24.85 -6.91
N SER A 87 16.92 -25.33 -5.78
CA SER A 87 17.76 -25.96 -4.77
C SER A 87 17.86 -27.47 -5.01
N ASN A 88 19.02 -28.03 -4.86
CA ASN A 88 19.26 -29.46 -4.95
C ASN A 88 20.22 -29.88 -3.82
N GLY A 89 19.63 -30.28 -2.69
CA GLY A 89 20.39 -30.63 -1.49
C GLY A 89 21.14 -29.42 -0.92
N LYS A 90 22.45 -29.45 -1.00
CA LYS A 90 23.36 -28.39 -0.56
C LYS A 90 23.69 -27.36 -1.65
N LYS A 91 23.02 -27.44 -2.80
CA LYS A 91 23.36 -26.60 -3.97
C LYS A 91 22.19 -25.75 -4.45
N VAL A 92 22.51 -24.52 -4.84
CA VAL A 92 21.68 -23.70 -5.72
C VAL A 92 22.14 -23.91 -7.15
N VAL A 93 21.22 -24.21 -8.05
CA VAL A 93 21.48 -24.33 -9.48
C VAL A 93 20.64 -23.30 -10.22
N ILE A 94 21.30 -22.47 -11.01
CA ILE A 94 20.63 -21.43 -11.83
C ILE A 94 20.97 -21.73 -13.30
N THR A 95 19.95 -21.76 -14.15
CA THR A 95 20.09 -21.86 -15.59
C THR A 95 19.48 -20.63 -16.24
N LEU A 96 20.33 -19.81 -16.87
CA LEU A 96 19.88 -18.64 -17.62
C LEU A 96 19.31 -19.11 -18.96
N GLN A 97 18.18 -18.52 -19.34
CA GLN A 97 17.50 -18.86 -20.60
C GLN A 97 17.94 -17.94 -21.74
N ASP A 98 18.30 -16.69 -21.41
CA ASP A 98 18.81 -15.74 -22.38
C ASP A 98 20.24 -16.06 -22.76
N THR A 99 20.62 -15.73 -24.01
CA THR A 99 22.01 -15.82 -24.48
C THR A 99 22.89 -14.83 -23.71
N LEU A 100 24.01 -15.29 -23.19
CA LEU A 100 24.95 -14.44 -22.48
C LEU A 100 25.51 -13.34 -23.39
N LYS A 101 25.41 -12.08 -22.91
CA LYS A 101 26.00 -10.93 -23.61
C LYS A 101 27.53 -10.99 -23.54
N PRO A 102 28.27 -10.68 -24.63
CA PRO A 102 29.73 -10.67 -24.62
C PRO A 102 30.26 -9.51 -23.75
N ASN A 103 31.45 -9.66 -23.22
CA ASN A 103 32.17 -8.66 -22.41
C ASN A 103 31.32 -8.06 -21.28
N THR A 104 30.55 -8.92 -20.60
CA THR A 104 29.54 -8.49 -19.63
C THR A 104 29.74 -9.19 -18.30
N THR A 105 29.77 -8.44 -17.22
CA THR A 105 29.75 -8.96 -15.87
C THR A 105 28.33 -9.33 -15.48
N TYR A 106 28.09 -10.59 -15.08
CA TYR A 106 26.84 -11.07 -14.54
C TYR A 106 26.92 -11.09 -13.02
N THR A 107 25.92 -10.54 -12.36
CA THR A 107 25.82 -10.50 -10.92
C THR A 107 24.50 -11.11 -10.45
N PHE A 108 24.56 -11.85 -9.34
CA PHE A 108 23.44 -12.53 -8.71
C PHE A 108 23.39 -12.07 -7.27
N ASP A 109 22.38 -11.31 -6.93
CA ASP A 109 22.09 -10.89 -5.55
C ASP A 109 20.98 -11.79 -5.02
N PHE A 110 21.30 -12.56 -3.99
CA PHE A 110 20.35 -13.52 -3.42
C PHE A 110 19.50 -12.92 -2.29
N GLY A 111 19.83 -11.72 -1.83
CA GLY A 111 19.14 -11.10 -0.70
C GLY A 111 19.11 -12.01 0.52
N ASP A 112 17.90 -12.40 0.94
CA ASP A 112 17.62 -13.37 2.00
C ASP A 112 16.93 -14.65 1.48
N ALA A 113 17.06 -14.94 0.18
CA ALA A 113 16.39 -16.07 -0.47
C ALA A 113 16.97 -17.42 -0.08
N ILE A 114 18.28 -17.51 0.23
CA ILE A 114 18.92 -18.75 0.63
C ILE A 114 18.78 -18.92 2.13
N GLN A 115 18.18 -20.04 2.54
CA GLN A 115 17.96 -20.36 3.96
C GLN A 115 18.39 -21.79 4.22
N ASP A 116 18.81 -22.10 5.47
CA ASP A 116 18.95 -23.49 5.85
C ASP A 116 17.59 -24.22 5.76
N ASN A 117 17.65 -25.53 5.53
CA ASN A 117 16.44 -26.33 5.30
C ASN A 117 15.65 -26.59 6.60
N ASN A 118 16.28 -26.61 7.75
CA ASN A 118 15.69 -27.03 9.01
C ASN A 118 15.09 -25.85 9.77
N GLU A 119 15.89 -24.91 10.22
CA GLU A 119 15.52 -23.79 11.05
C GLU A 119 15.02 -22.59 10.23
N GLY A 120 15.52 -22.43 9.01
CA GLY A 120 15.15 -21.34 8.12
C GLY A 120 16.00 -20.08 8.29
N ASN A 121 17.20 -20.19 8.86
CA ASN A 121 18.12 -19.08 9.01
C ASN A 121 18.56 -18.53 7.66
N PRO A 122 18.30 -17.25 7.32
CA PRO A 122 18.64 -16.71 6.02
C PRO A 122 20.13 -16.37 5.91
N LEU A 123 20.74 -16.71 4.80
CA LEU A 123 22.04 -16.18 4.39
C LEU A 123 21.82 -14.80 3.78
N GLU A 124 22.04 -13.75 4.56
CA GLU A 124 21.85 -12.38 4.11
C GLU A 124 23.02 -11.85 3.29
N ASN A 125 22.74 -10.95 2.34
CA ASN A 125 23.75 -10.23 1.55
C ASN A 125 24.70 -11.12 0.75
N PHE A 126 24.30 -12.34 0.39
CA PHE A 126 25.11 -13.22 -0.43
C PHE A 126 25.07 -12.78 -1.88
N PHE A 127 26.26 -12.62 -2.44
CA PHE A 127 26.47 -12.09 -3.77
C PHE A 127 27.39 -13.00 -4.60
N TYR A 128 27.04 -13.21 -5.86
CA TYR A 128 27.81 -14.02 -6.76
C TYR A 128 28.01 -13.31 -8.10
N SER A 129 29.18 -13.46 -8.73
CA SER A 129 29.45 -12.81 -10.00
C SER A 129 30.45 -13.60 -10.86
N PHE A 130 30.34 -13.43 -12.18
CA PHE A 130 31.30 -13.84 -13.17
C PHE A 130 31.27 -12.89 -14.36
N SER A 131 32.27 -12.97 -15.26
CA SER A 131 32.30 -12.19 -16.48
C SER A 131 32.43 -13.08 -17.71
N THR A 132 31.78 -12.68 -18.80
CA THR A 132 31.98 -13.30 -20.13
C THR A 132 33.19 -12.71 -20.86
N GLY A 133 33.76 -11.62 -20.38
CA GLY A 133 34.90 -10.87 -20.94
C GLY A 133 36.18 -11.02 -20.15
N ASP A 134 37.14 -10.15 -20.48
CA ASP A 134 38.51 -10.13 -19.94
C ASP A 134 38.62 -9.50 -18.55
N ARG A 135 37.55 -8.86 -18.08
CA ARG A 135 37.52 -8.15 -16.79
C ARG A 135 36.19 -8.34 -16.08
N LEU A 136 36.25 -8.18 -14.77
CA LEU A 136 35.07 -8.10 -13.90
C LEU A 136 34.82 -6.64 -13.58
N ASP A 137 33.61 -6.13 -13.90
CA ASP A 137 33.20 -4.81 -13.44
C ASP A 137 32.88 -4.89 -11.95
N SER A 138 33.49 -3.99 -11.16
CA SER A 138 33.41 -4.06 -9.70
C SER A 138 32.71 -2.90 -9.05
N MET A 139 32.41 -1.79 -9.80
CA MET A 139 31.79 -0.61 -9.22
C MET A 139 30.33 -0.90 -8.81
N ALA A 140 29.85 -0.09 -7.90
CA ALA A 140 28.48 -0.15 -7.41
C ALA A 140 27.85 1.24 -7.32
N VAL A 141 26.51 1.28 -7.42
CA VAL A 141 25.70 2.46 -7.21
C VAL A 141 24.64 2.09 -6.17
N ALA A 142 24.52 2.89 -5.12
CA ALA A 142 23.55 2.62 -4.06
C ALA A 142 22.73 3.88 -3.72
N GLY A 143 21.65 3.67 -3.02
CA GLY A 143 20.76 4.75 -2.61
C GLY A 143 19.46 4.27 -2.00
N THR A 144 18.47 5.15 -2.01
CA THR A 144 17.17 4.89 -1.38
C THR A 144 16.03 5.32 -2.30
N VAL A 145 14.96 4.54 -2.32
CA VAL A 145 13.69 4.87 -2.99
C VAL A 145 12.63 5.15 -1.95
N LEU A 146 12.07 6.35 -1.99
CA LEU A 146 10.99 6.80 -1.13
C LEU A 146 9.74 7.13 -1.97
N ASN A 147 8.57 6.93 -1.38
CA ASN A 147 7.33 7.38 -2.00
C ASN A 147 7.28 8.91 -2.03
N ALA A 148 6.93 9.50 -3.17
CA ALA A 148 6.94 10.96 -3.34
C ALA A 148 5.88 11.70 -2.50
N ALA A 149 4.77 11.02 -2.13
CA ALA A 149 3.67 11.64 -1.40
C ALA A 149 3.89 11.70 0.12
N ASN A 150 4.46 10.62 0.71
CA ASN A 150 4.58 10.48 2.17
C ASN A 150 6.00 10.20 2.66
N LEU A 151 6.97 10.09 1.74
CA LEU A 151 8.38 9.80 2.01
C LEU A 151 8.62 8.44 2.71
N GLU A 152 7.67 7.53 2.66
CA GLU A 152 7.86 6.17 3.16
C GLU A 152 8.76 5.34 2.25
N PRO A 153 9.56 4.41 2.81
CA PRO A 153 10.40 3.52 2.02
C PRO A 153 9.58 2.62 1.07
N VAL A 154 10.02 2.50 -0.17
CA VAL A 154 9.38 1.63 -1.17
C VAL A 154 10.15 0.32 -1.26
N LYS A 155 9.54 -0.78 -0.79
CA LYS A 155 10.12 -2.13 -0.84
C LYS A 155 9.87 -2.81 -2.19
N GLY A 156 10.86 -3.59 -2.66
CA GLY A 156 10.72 -4.52 -3.80
C GLY A 156 10.70 -3.84 -5.16
N MET A 157 10.96 -2.52 -5.23
CA MET A 157 11.03 -1.78 -6.47
C MET A 157 12.32 -2.09 -7.22
N LEU A 158 12.24 -2.33 -8.52
CA LEU A 158 13.40 -2.53 -9.38
C LEU A 158 14.08 -1.18 -9.61
N VAL A 159 15.39 -1.11 -9.43
CA VAL A 159 16.19 0.08 -9.74
C VAL A 159 17.19 -0.29 -10.83
N GLY A 160 17.25 0.50 -11.88
CA GLY A 160 18.07 0.17 -13.05
C GLY A 160 18.88 1.33 -13.58
N LEU A 161 19.95 0.99 -14.27
CA LEU A 161 20.86 1.91 -14.95
C LEU A 161 20.77 1.74 -16.47
N HIS A 162 20.82 2.86 -17.17
CA HIS A 162 21.00 2.94 -18.62
C HIS A 162 22.27 3.70 -18.96
N ALA A 163 23.16 3.11 -19.76
CA ALA A 163 24.29 3.83 -20.37
C ALA A 163 23.84 4.71 -21.54
N ASN A 164 22.70 4.38 -22.15
CA ASN A 164 22.05 5.27 -23.11
C ASN A 164 21.37 6.43 -22.37
N LEU A 165 21.92 7.64 -22.52
CA LEU A 165 21.48 8.84 -21.81
C LEU A 165 20.23 9.50 -22.41
N ALA A 166 19.68 8.98 -23.51
CA ALA A 166 18.45 9.50 -24.10
C ALA A 166 17.25 9.19 -23.21
N ASP A 167 16.35 10.15 -23.01
CA ASP A 167 15.14 9.97 -22.18
C ASP A 167 14.25 8.81 -22.67
N SER A 168 14.26 8.56 -23.98
CA SER A 168 13.51 7.44 -24.58
C SER A 168 14.08 6.05 -24.24
N ALA A 169 15.28 5.95 -23.67
CA ALA A 169 15.86 4.67 -23.29
C ALA A 169 14.98 3.94 -22.24
N PHE A 170 14.48 4.69 -21.25
CA PHE A 170 13.65 4.16 -20.18
C PHE A 170 12.34 3.51 -20.69
N THR A 171 11.78 4.02 -21.78
CA THR A 171 10.52 3.51 -22.35
C THR A 171 10.68 2.47 -23.46
N LYS A 172 11.91 2.33 -24.02
CA LYS A 172 12.15 1.50 -25.21
C LYS A 172 13.12 0.34 -24.99
N LEU A 173 13.97 0.47 -23.99
CA LEU A 173 15.05 -0.47 -23.76
C LEU A 173 14.96 -1.07 -22.35
N PRO A 174 15.23 -2.34 -22.16
CA PRO A 174 15.37 -2.91 -20.84
C PRO A 174 16.61 -2.33 -20.14
N PHE A 175 16.58 -2.27 -18.82
CA PHE A 175 17.74 -1.86 -18.02
C PHE A 175 19.00 -2.68 -18.35
N GLU A 176 20.15 -2.02 -18.31
CA GLU A 176 21.44 -2.71 -18.50
C GLU A 176 21.95 -3.33 -17.20
N ARG A 177 21.69 -2.66 -16.08
CA ARG A 177 22.03 -3.11 -14.73
C ARG A 177 20.85 -2.88 -13.81
N VAL A 178 20.63 -3.83 -12.92
CA VAL A 178 19.49 -3.74 -11.99
C VAL A 178 19.88 -4.13 -10.57
N GLY A 179 19.16 -3.56 -9.63
CA GLY A 179 19.08 -3.94 -8.22
C GLY A 179 17.63 -3.86 -7.76
N ARG A 180 17.34 -4.26 -6.54
CA ARG A 180 16.00 -4.21 -5.96
C ARG A 180 16.06 -3.56 -4.59
N THR A 181 15.02 -2.82 -4.23
CA THR A 181 14.93 -2.18 -2.91
C THR A 181 14.59 -3.17 -1.80
N ASP A 182 15.25 -3.04 -0.65
CA ASP A 182 14.97 -3.79 0.59
C ASP A 182 13.73 -3.22 1.33
N SER A 183 13.45 -3.75 2.52
CA SER A 183 12.34 -3.30 3.38
C SER A 183 12.47 -1.85 3.85
N ARG A 184 13.67 -1.28 3.79
CA ARG A 184 13.97 0.12 4.14
C ARG A 184 14.07 1.01 2.90
N GLY A 185 13.68 0.50 1.72
CA GLY A 185 13.78 1.22 0.45
C GLY A 185 15.20 1.38 -0.08
N ARG A 186 16.21 0.73 0.51
CA ARG A 186 17.60 0.85 0.07
C ARG A 186 17.89 -0.13 -1.05
N PHE A 187 18.67 0.29 -2.02
CA PHE A 187 19.13 -0.54 -3.13
C PHE A 187 20.65 -0.47 -3.30
N SER A 188 21.21 -1.50 -3.92
CA SER A 188 22.59 -1.53 -4.37
C SER A 188 22.66 -2.25 -5.71
N ILE A 189 23.17 -1.55 -6.74
CA ILE A 189 23.41 -2.10 -8.08
C ILE A 189 24.89 -2.33 -8.20
N ARG A 190 25.31 -3.60 -8.30
CA ARG A 190 26.70 -4.01 -8.36
C ARG A 190 27.11 -4.47 -9.76
N GLY A 191 28.41 -4.64 -9.98
CA GLY A 191 28.95 -5.07 -11.26
C GLY A 191 28.78 -4.01 -12.34
N VAL A 192 28.88 -2.74 -11.96
CA VAL A 192 28.73 -1.61 -12.87
C VAL A 192 30.10 -1.29 -13.50
N ALA A 193 30.13 -1.14 -14.83
CA ALA A 193 31.30 -0.72 -15.55
C ALA A 193 31.55 0.80 -15.35
N PRO A 194 32.81 1.28 -15.52
CA PRO A 194 33.07 2.72 -15.61
C PRO A 194 32.28 3.35 -16.77
N GLY A 195 31.57 4.47 -16.48
CA GLY A 195 30.76 5.11 -17.50
C GLY A 195 29.83 6.18 -16.94
N LYS A 196 28.94 6.67 -17.80
CA LYS A 196 27.90 7.61 -17.44
C LYS A 196 26.55 6.93 -17.58
N TYR A 197 25.69 7.08 -16.59
CA TYR A 197 24.41 6.39 -16.54
C TYR A 197 23.28 7.34 -16.15
N ARG A 198 22.09 7.04 -16.66
CA ARG A 198 20.81 7.49 -16.08
C ARG A 198 20.32 6.42 -15.13
N ILE A 199 19.72 6.83 -14.01
CA ILE A 199 19.14 5.94 -13.04
C ILE A 199 17.62 6.12 -12.96
N TYR A 200 16.92 5.01 -12.95
CA TYR A 200 15.47 4.96 -12.83
C TYR A 200 15.05 3.87 -11.85
N ALA A 201 13.89 4.02 -11.24
CA ALA A 201 13.26 2.92 -10.53
C ALA A 201 11.88 2.64 -11.15
N LEU A 202 11.47 1.38 -11.14
CA LEU A 202 10.27 0.89 -11.79
C LEU A 202 9.62 -0.21 -10.95
N GLN A 203 8.32 -0.06 -10.69
CA GLN A 203 7.50 -1.17 -10.23
C GLN A 203 7.02 -1.95 -11.45
N ASP A 204 7.92 -2.76 -11.99
CA ASP A 204 7.75 -3.53 -13.21
C ASP A 204 6.71 -4.64 -12.99
N ALA A 205 5.53 -4.45 -13.55
CA ALA A 205 4.40 -5.36 -13.37
C ALA A 205 4.40 -6.51 -14.38
N ASP A 206 4.93 -6.29 -15.58
CA ASP A 206 4.96 -7.25 -16.69
C ASP A 206 6.35 -7.91 -16.88
N GLN A 207 7.34 -7.54 -16.07
CA GLN A 207 8.71 -8.09 -16.06
C GLN A 207 9.46 -7.90 -17.38
N ASN A 208 9.20 -6.77 -18.05
CA ASN A 208 9.87 -6.40 -19.30
C ASN A 208 11.12 -5.53 -19.09
N PHE A 209 11.36 -5.09 -17.85
CA PHE A 209 12.49 -4.24 -17.42
C PHE A 209 12.57 -2.87 -18.09
N ALA A 210 11.45 -2.39 -18.61
CA ALA A 210 11.31 -1.09 -19.23
C ALA A 210 9.95 -0.46 -18.84
N TYR A 211 9.86 0.85 -18.78
CA TYR A 211 8.57 1.52 -18.52
C TYR A 211 7.66 1.41 -19.74
N SER A 212 6.61 0.62 -19.62
CA SER A 212 5.68 0.30 -20.70
C SER A 212 4.27 0.83 -20.49
N GLN A 213 3.87 1.04 -19.23
CA GLN A 213 2.49 1.37 -18.87
C GLN A 213 2.42 2.54 -17.87
N PRO A 214 1.52 3.53 -18.10
CA PRO A 214 1.31 4.64 -17.16
C PRO A 214 0.81 4.22 -15.77
N THR A 215 0.42 2.95 -15.62
CA THR A 215 -0.02 2.38 -14.34
C THR A 215 1.12 1.96 -13.44
N GLU A 216 2.32 1.83 -13.98
CA GLU A 216 3.52 1.48 -13.23
C GLU A 216 4.02 2.66 -12.40
N VAL A 217 4.48 2.36 -11.19
CA VAL A 217 5.12 3.37 -10.34
C VAL A 217 6.56 3.53 -10.79
N ILE A 218 6.99 4.76 -11.00
CA ILE A 218 8.32 5.11 -11.49
C ILE A 218 9.02 6.07 -10.54
N ALA A 219 10.35 6.08 -10.60
CA ALA A 219 11.17 7.14 -10.00
C ALA A 219 12.40 7.40 -10.87
N PHE A 220 12.91 8.61 -10.85
CA PHE A 220 14.12 8.98 -11.58
C PHE A 220 14.90 10.07 -10.85
N ASN A 221 16.14 10.25 -11.29
CA ASN A 221 16.98 11.36 -10.90
C ASN A 221 17.58 11.99 -12.17
N ASP A 222 17.50 13.30 -12.29
CA ASP A 222 18.00 14.04 -13.47
C ASP A 222 19.52 14.06 -13.56
N SER A 223 20.21 13.80 -12.45
CA SER A 223 21.67 13.79 -12.41
C SER A 223 22.22 12.58 -13.17
N ILE A 224 23.33 12.80 -13.89
CA ILE A 224 24.08 11.70 -14.48
C ILE A 224 24.89 11.01 -13.39
N ILE A 225 24.73 9.72 -13.29
CA ILE A 225 25.45 8.86 -12.35
C ILE A 225 26.78 8.47 -12.97
N ILE A 226 27.87 8.75 -12.26
CA ILE A 226 29.24 8.36 -12.65
C ILE A 226 29.79 7.49 -11.51
N PRO A 227 29.76 6.16 -11.63
CA PRO A 227 30.29 5.27 -10.60
C PRO A 227 31.76 5.51 -10.39
N SER A 228 32.18 5.52 -9.13
CA SER A 228 33.57 5.65 -8.72
C SER A 228 33.84 4.80 -7.48
N MET A 229 35.10 4.68 -7.10
CA MET A 229 35.50 3.98 -5.88
C MET A 229 36.63 4.75 -5.21
N GLU A 230 36.64 4.66 -3.90
CA GLU A 230 37.70 5.20 -3.06
C GLU A 230 38.06 4.22 -1.94
N GLU A 231 39.28 4.31 -1.43
CA GLU A 231 39.69 3.51 -0.29
C GLU A 231 39.39 4.25 1.00
N ARG A 232 38.72 3.59 1.92
CA ARG A 232 38.40 4.10 3.25
C ARG A 232 38.84 3.13 4.33
N MET A 233 39.02 3.64 5.56
CA MET A 233 39.26 2.86 6.74
C MET A 233 37.96 2.69 7.53
N ARG A 234 37.71 1.49 8.05
CA ARG A 234 36.61 1.24 8.99
C ARG A 234 37.16 0.52 10.21
N GLN A 235 36.50 0.75 11.34
CA GLN A 235 36.79 0.03 12.58
C GLN A 235 35.84 -1.16 12.69
N ASP A 236 36.41 -2.37 12.66
CA ASP A 236 35.66 -3.61 12.93
C ASP A 236 35.86 -3.94 14.41
N THR A 237 34.75 -3.95 15.15
CA THR A 237 34.73 -4.26 16.60
C THR A 237 34.23 -5.67 16.79
N THR A 238 35.08 -6.52 17.44
CA THR A 238 34.67 -7.84 17.93
C THR A 238 34.29 -7.75 19.41
N TRP A 239 33.28 -8.52 19.80
CA TRP A 239 32.73 -8.49 21.16
C TRP A 239 32.91 -9.85 21.83
N ILE A 240 33.31 -9.88 23.08
CA ILE A 240 33.34 -11.08 23.93
C ILE A 240 31.93 -11.45 24.38
N ASP A 241 31.16 -10.44 24.75
CA ASP A 241 29.75 -10.52 25.12
C ASP A 241 29.02 -9.24 24.70
N SER A 242 27.72 -9.12 25.02
CA SER A 242 26.88 -7.98 24.61
C SER A 242 27.34 -6.61 25.17
N LEU A 243 28.28 -6.56 26.08
CA LEU A 243 28.75 -5.33 26.74
C LEU A 243 30.25 -5.14 26.66
N THR A 244 31.03 -6.18 26.38
CA THR A 244 32.51 -6.16 26.50
C THR A 244 33.12 -6.28 25.08
N VAL A 245 33.85 -5.24 24.68
CA VAL A 245 34.63 -5.24 23.44
C VAL A 245 35.86 -6.12 23.61
N ASP A 246 36.07 -7.04 22.65
CA ASP A 246 37.28 -7.86 22.58
C ASP A 246 38.40 -7.10 21.86
N THR A 247 38.18 -6.77 20.60
CA THR A 247 39.22 -6.13 19.78
C THR A 247 38.59 -5.15 18.80
N ILE A 248 39.28 -4.04 18.57
CA ILE A 248 38.98 -3.07 17.52
C ILE A 248 40.10 -3.12 16.51
N VAL A 249 39.78 -3.51 15.28
CA VAL A 249 40.75 -3.60 14.18
C VAL A 249 40.37 -2.61 13.08
N GLU A 250 41.31 -1.77 12.70
CA GLU A 250 41.12 -0.90 11.50
C GLU A 250 41.39 -1.72 10.24
N ARG A 251 40.39 -1.74 9.36
CA ARG A 251 40.48 -2.39 8.05
C ARG A 251 40.27 -1.42 6.92
N GLN A 252 41.16 -1.46 5.95
CA GLN A 252 40.96 -0.78 4.67
C GLN A 252 39.90 -1.50 3.86
N TYR A 253 38.98 -0.77 3.27
CA TYR A 253 37.94 -1.29 2.38
C TYR A 253 37.71 -0.36 1.21
N THR A 254 37.25 -0.92 0.10
CA THR A 254 36.83 -0.14 -1.07
C THR A 254 35.40 0.36 -0.87
N HIS A 255 35.27 1.67 -0.91
CA HIS A 255 33.97 2.33 -0.83
C HIS A 255 33.52 2.75 -2.25
N TYR A 256 32.31 2.37 -2.62
CA TYR A 256 31.74 2.67 -3.93
C TYR A 256 30.81 3.88 -3.87
N LEU A 257 30.92 4.74 -4.86
CA LEU A 257 30.14 5.97 -4.99
C LEU A 257 29.40 6.02 -6.35
N PRO A 258 28.24 6.68 -6.43
CA PRO A 258 27.49 7.28 -5.34
C PRO A 258 26.78 6.19 -4.50
N ASP A 259 26.63 6.45 -3.21
CA ASP A 259 25.95 5.57 -2.24
C ASP A 259 24.69 6.21 -1.61
N ASP A 260 24.40 7.44 -1.99
CA ASP A 260 23.36 8.31 -1.43
C ASP A 260 22.30 8.74 -2.45
N VAL A 261 22.15 8.00 -3.57
CA VAL A 261 21.19 8.36 -4.62
C VAL A 261 19.76 8.28 -4.08
N LEU A 262 19.08 9.44 -4.09
CA LEU A 262 17.68 9.52 -3.67
C LEU A 262 16.76 9.49 -4.89
N LEU A 263 15.82 8.54 -4.90
CA LEU A 263 14.76 8.41 -5.87
C LEU A 263 13.40 8.57 -5.19
N ARG A 264 12.49 9.33 -5.80
CA ARG A 264 11.14 9.55 -5.31
C ARG A 264 10.13 8.88 -6.22
N ALA A 265 9.49 7.84 -5.73
CA ALA A 265 8.57 7.01 -6.48
C ALA A 265 7.17 7.65 -6.55
N PHE A 266 6.63 7.75 -7.75
CA PHE A 266 5.29 8.25 -8.01
C PHE A 266 4.66 7.49 -9.15
N LYS A 267 3.33 7.53 -9.19
CA LYS A 267 2.57 7.02 -10.33
C LYS A 267 2.22 8.17 -11.25
N GLU A 268 2.47 7.97 -12.54
CA GLU A 268 2.08 8.95 -13.54
C GLU A 268 0.55 9.11 -13.55
N LEU A 269 0.08 10.32 -13.32
CA LEU A 269 -1.35 10.61 -13.43
C LEU A 269 -1.74 10.54 -14.90
N SER A 270 -2.69 9.69 -15.22
CA SER A 270 -3.27 9.67 -16.56
C SER A 270 -4.07 10.95 -16.76
N PHE A 271 -3.53 11.89 -17.52
CA PHE A 271 -4.22 13.12 -17.90
C PHE A 271 -5.26 12.93 -19.00
N SER A 272 -5.67 11.68 -19.26
CA SER A 272 -6.74 11.43 -20.23
C SER A 272 -8.09 11.78 -19.64
N GLN A 273 -8.50 13.01 -19.85
CA GLN A 273 -9.81 13.52 -19.44
C GLN A 273 -10.89 12.98 -20.36
N ARG A 274 -11.82 12.22 -19.81
CA ARG A 274 -12.99 11.66 -20.50
C ARG A 274 -14.19 11.67 -19.59
N PHE A 275 -15.36 11.95 -20.14
CA PHE A 275 -16.60 11.71 -19.43
C PHE A 275 -16.87 10.20 -19.35
N LEU A 276 -17.18 9.70 -18.15
CA LEU A 276 -17.48 8.28 -17.93
C LEU A 276 -18.97 8.01 -17.94
N LYS A 277 -19.70 8.68 -17.06
CA LYS A 277 -21.15 8.50 -16.91
C LYS A 277 -21.79 9.66 -16.15
N ALA A 278 -23.10 9.80 -16.33
CA ALA A 278 -23.98 10.51 -15.43
C ALA A 278 -24.86 9.49 -14.68
N GLU A 279 -25.10 9.71 -13.42
CA GLU A 279 -25.92 8.81 -12.59
C GLU A 279 -26.81 9.60 -11.65
N ARG A 280 -28.11 9.28 -11.64
CA ARG A 280 -29.12 9.86 -10.74
C ARG A 280 -29.77 8.74 -9.95
N LEU A 281 -29.23 8.48 -8.75
CA LEU A 281 -29.74 7.41 -7.89
C LEU A 281 -31.03 7.78 -7.23
N THR A 282 -31.12 9.02 -6.76
CA THR A 282 -32.28 9.60 -6.08
C THR A 282 -32.82 10.78 -6.87
N PRO A 283 -34.05 11.22 -6.61
CA PRO A 283 -34.64 12.38 -7.29
C PRO A 283 -33.86 13.67 -7.09
N GLU A 284 -33.29 13.86 -5.89
CA GLU A 284 -32.73 15.11 -5.43
C GLU A 284 -31.30 15.39 -5.91
N LYS A 285 -30.58 14.34 -6.40
CA LYS A 285 -29.16 14.45 -6.76
C LYS A 285 -28.82 13.68 -8.02
N PHE A 286 -28.02 14.27 -8.89
CA PHE A 286 -27.28 13.52 -9.93
C PHE A 286 -25.78 13.77 -9.83
N SER A 287 -25.00 12.85 -10.39
CA SER A 287 -23.54 12.88 -10.33
C SER A 287 -22.95 12.73 -11.71
N LEU A 288 -21.89 13.47 -11.98
CA LEU A 288 -21.06 13.32 -13.18
C LEU A 288 -19.71 12.74 -12.78
N TYR A 289 -19.23 11.79 -13.57
CA TYR A 289 -17.96 11.11 -13.31
C TYR A 289 -17.03 11.26 -14.52
N PHE A 290 -15.77 11.59 -14.25
CA PHE A 290 -14.72 11.74 -15.26
C PHE A 290 -13.53 10.84 -14.92
N THR A 291 -12.67 10.58 -15.91
CA THR A 291 -11.50 9.69 -15.74
C THR A 291 -10.33 10.35 -15.04
N ALA A 292 -10.27 11.67 -15.05
CA ALA A 292 -9.15 12.42 -14.50
C ALA A 292 -9.62 13.76 -13.90
N PRO A 293 -8.84 14.33 -12.99
CA PRO A 293 -9.07 15.67 -12.45
C PRO A 293 -9.15 16.73 -13.54
N ALA A 294 -9.91 17.80 -13.27
CA ALA A 294 -9.99 18.97 -14.11
C ALA A 294 -9.91 20.25 -13.28
N ASP A 295 -9.26 21.29 -13.82
CA ASP A 295 -9.14 22.59 -13.13
C ASP A 295 -10.47 23.35 -13.12
N THR A 296 -11.38 23.01 -14.04
CA THR A 296 -12.65 23.70 -14.21
C THR A 296 -13.82 22.74 -14.17
N LEU A 297 -14.96 23.23 -13.65
CA LEU A 297 -16.23 22.52 -13.73
C LEU A 297 -16.74 22.42 -15.17
N PRO A 298 -17.43 21.32 -15.54
CA PRO A 298 -18.12 21.26 -16.82
C PRO A 298 -19.24 22.31 -16.88
N LEU A 299 -19.38 22.95 -18.05
CA LEU A 299 -20.49 23.83 -18.30
C LEU A 299 -21.74 22.99 -18.57
N LEU A 300 -22.76 23.16 -17.76
CA LEU A 300 -24.04 22.47 -17.87
C LEU A 300 -25.09 23.43 -18.43
N LYS A 301 -25.87 22.99 -19.41
CA LYS A 301 -27.02 23.71 -19.95
C LYS A 301 -28.24 22.81 -20.02
N GLY A 302 -29.33 23.23 -19.36
CA GLY A 302 -30.60 22.53 -19.39
C GLY A 302 -31.24 22.57 -20.76
N LEU A 303 -31.87 21.45 -21.19
CA LEU A 303 -32.63 21.34 -22.42
C LEU A 303 -34.14 21.21 -22.16
N ASN A 304 -34.54 20.69 -21.01
CA ASN A 304 -35.94 20.59 -20.58
C ASN A 304 -36.18 21.26 -19.20
N PHE A 305 -35.22 22.04 -18.71
CA PHE A 305 -35.32 22.81 -17.49
C PHE A 305 -34.42 24.05 -17.57
N ASN A 306 -34.61 25.00 -16.67
CA ASN A 306 -33.70 26.13 -16.48
C ASN A 306 -32.61 25.74 -15.49
N GLU A 307 -31.34 25.86 -15.88
CA GLU A 307 -30.19 25.55 -15.03
C GLU A 307 -29.80 26.68 -14.06
N GLU A 308 -30.31 27.90 -14.27
CA GLU A 308 -29.94 29.04 -13.46
C GLU A 308 -30.39 28.85 -12.00
N ASP A 309 -29.42 28.88 -11.10
CA ASP A 309 -29.59 28.64 -9.66
C ASP A 309 -30.31 27.32 -9.27
N ALA A 310 -30.36 26.35 -10.21
CA ALA A 310 -31.07 25.08 -10.00
C ALA A 310 -30.34 24.09 -9.10
N PHE A 311 -29.03 24.26 -8.91
CA PHE A 311 -28.18 23.27 -8.27
C PHE A 311 -27.28 23.85 -7.17
N VAL A 312 -27.00 23.01 -6.16
CA VAL A 312 -25.83 23.17 -5.30
C VAL A 312 -24.81 22.13 -5.72
N ILE A 313 -23.57 22.58 -5.98
CA ILE A 313 -22.50 21.72 -6.48
C ILE A 313 -21.63 21.26 -5.34
N GLU A 314 -21.42 19.97 -5.26
CA GLU A 314 -20.55 19.30 -4.30
C GLU A 314 -19.40 18.62 -5.06
N GLN A 315 -18.18 18.83 -4.59
CA GLN A 315 -16.94 18.29 -5.16
C GLN A 315 -16.22 17.38 -4.16
N PRO A 316 -16.67 16.13 -3.94
CA PRO A 316 -16.20 15.29 -2.85
C PRO A 316 -14.70 15.02 -2.88
N THR A 317 -14.08 15.06 -4.06
CA THR A 317 -12.63 14.84 -4.23
C THR A 317 -11.84 16.15 -4.26
N GLY A 318 -12.51 17.30 -4.39
CA GLY A 318 -11.88 18.60 -4.63
C GLY A 318 -11.16 18.73 -5.98
N ARG A 319 -11.33 17.73 -6.88
CA ARG A 319 -10.56 17.61 -8.14
C ARG A 319 -11.41 17.66 -9.41
N ASN A 320 -12.70 17.86 -9.32
CA ASN A 320 -13.66 17.86 -10.42
C ASN A 320 -13.70 16.55 -11.28
N ASP A 321 -13.23 15.45 -10.74
CA ASP A 321 -13.37 14.12 -11.37
C ASP A 321 -14.69 13.44 -10.99
N THR A 322 -15.22 13.81 -9.83
CA THR A 322 -16.54 13.42 -9.33
C THR A 322 -17.27 14.67 -8.86
N ILE A 323 -18.41 14.95 -9.47
CA ILE A 323 -19.20 16.16 -9.18
C ILE A 323 -20.63 15.76 -8.90
N HIS A 324 -21.15 16.20 -7.76
CA HIS A 324 -22.55 16.01 -7.39
C HIS A 324 -23.32 17.31 -7.55
N TYR A 325 -24.46 17.22 -8.18
CA TYR A 325 -25.41 18.31 -8.37
C TYR A 325 -26.66 18.04 -7.53
N TRP A 326 -26.83 18.75 -6.43
CA TRP A 326 -28.01 18.71 -5.61
C TRP A 326 -29.04 19.67 -6.16
N ILE A 327 -30.25 19.19 -6.42
CA ILE A 327 -31.32 19.93 -7.07
C ILE A 327 -32.08 20.73 -6.01
N LYS A 328 -32.11 22.06 -6.13
CA LYS A 328 -32.81 22.94 -5.22
C LYS A 328 -34.31 23.05 -5.52
N ASP A 329 -34.68 23.00 -6.80
CA ASP A 329 -36.07 23.18 -7.24
C ASP A 329 -36.87 21.89 -7.09
N SER A 330 -37.94 21.94 -6.31
CA SER A 330 -38.85 20.83 -6.07
C SER A 330 -39.60 20.38 -7.33
N LEU A 331 -39.81 21.23 -8.31
CA LEU A 331 -40.43 20.87 -9.58
C LEU A 331 -39.46 20.08 -10.45
N LEU A 332 -38.19 20.39 -10.34
CA LEU A 332 -37.14 19.75 -11.13
C LEU A 332 -36.82 18.33 -10.62
N TYR A 333 -36.73 18.13 -9.29
CA TYR A 333 -36.46 16.78 -8.79
C TYR A 333 -37.64 15.81 -8.92
N LYS A 334 -38.87 16.30 -9.16
CA LYS A 334 -40.02 15.47 -9.50
C LYS A 334 -40.02 14.94 -10.92
N GLN A 335 -39.22 15.53 -11.83
CA GLN A 335 -39.08 15.04 -13.20
C GLN A 335 -38.28 13.74 -13.22
N ASP A 336 -38.80 12.71 -13.89
CA ASP A 336 -38.12 11.42 -14.03
C ASP A 336 -36.84 11.50 -14.86
N SER A 337 -36.76 12.44 -15.80
CA SER A 337 -35.61 12.63 -16.66
C SER A 337 -35.18 14.08 -16.78
N LEU A 338 -33.89 14.32 -16.68
CA LEU A 338 -33.25 15.60 -16.93
C LEU A 338 -32.44 15.53 -18.21
N LYS A 339 -32.83 16.35 -19.21
CA LYS A 339 -32.08 16.48 -20.45
C LYS A 339 -31.20 17.71 -20.38
N MET A 340 -29.92 17.53 -20.66
CA MET A 340 -28.92 18.59 -20.58
C MET A 340 -27.82 18.39 -21.59
N SER A 341 -27.13 19.45 -21.97
CA SER A 341 -25.82 19.38 -22.61
C SER A 341 -24.74 19.71 -21.59
N ILE A 342 -23.65 18.99 -21.64
CA ILE A 342 -22.46 19.26 -20.85
C ILE A 342 -21.28 19.57 -21.77
N THR A 343 -20.57 20.65 -21.50
CA THR A 343 -19.32 20.99 -22.19
C THR A 343 -18.17 20.87 -21.21
N TYR A 344 -17.20 20.04 -21.55
CA TYR A 344 -16.06 19.73 -20.72
C TYR A 344 -14.79 19.56 -21.54
N LEU A 345 -13.61 19.59 -20.91
CA LEU A 345 -12.35 19.31 -21.57
C LEU A 345 -12.17 17.81 -21.78
N TYR A 346 -11.91 17.41 -23.00
CA TYR A 346 -11.71 16.03 -23.42
C TYR A 346 -10.30 15.86 -23.99
N THR A 347 -9.61 14.77 -23.67
CA THR A 347 -8.30 14.45 -24.23
C THR A 347 -8.47 13.76 -25.59
N ASP A 348 -8.03 14.43 -26.66
CA ASP A 348 -8.06 13.91 -28.03
C ASP A 348 -7.02 12.80 -28.27
N SER A 349 -7.00 12.23 -29.49
CA SER A 349 -6.02 11.20 -29.88
C SER A 349 -4.58 11.70 -29.91
N LEU A 350 -4.37 13.02 -29.95
CA LEU A 350 -3.06 13.67 -29.88
C LEU A 350 -2.68 14.08 -28.44
N LYS A 351 -3.40 13.59 -27.42
CA LYS A 351 -3.24 13.91 -26.01
C LYS A 351 -3.43 15.40 -25.68
N ARG A 352 -4.18 16.15 -26.49
CA ARG A 352 -4.51 17.56 -26.23
C ARG A 352 -5.87 17.67 -25.58
N LEU A 353 -6.02 18.60 -24.63
CA LEU A 353 -7.31 18.95 -24.04
C LEU A 353 -8.08 19.85 -24.99
N VAL A 354 -9.21 19.37 -25.47
CA VAL A 354 -10.11 20.12 -26.38
C VAL A 354 -11.52 20.16 -25.78
N PRO A 355 -12.28 21.26 -25.97
CA PRO A 355 -13.66 21.32 -25.53
C PRO A 355 -14.52 20.28 -26.28
N ARG A 356 -15.35 19.55 -25.55
CA ARG A 356 -16.31 18.61 -26.09
C ARG A 356 -17.67 18.84 -25.44
N THR A 357 -18.72 18.80 -26.24
CA THR A 357 -20.11 18.92 -25.81
C THR A 357 -20.85 17.62 -26.08
N ASP A 358 -21.38 17.01 -25.01
CA ASP A 358 -22.20 15.82 -25.07
C ASP A 358 -23.62 16.13 -24.56
N THR A 359 -24.63 15.49 -25.14
CA THR A 359 -26.02 15.61 -24.67
C THR A 359 -26.35 14.41 -23.78
N LEU A 360 -26.85 14.69 -22.60
CA LEU A 360 -27.19 13.67 -21.62
C LEU A 360 -28.69 13.63 -21.37
N ASN A 361 -29.21 12.42 -21.15
CA ASN A 361 -30.55 12.18 -20.62
C ASN A 361 -30.38 11.41 -19.31
N VAL A 362 -30.48 12.10 -18.18
CA VAL A 362 -30.21 11.57 -16.86
C VAL A 362 -31.52 11.12 -16.21
N LEU A 363 -31.75 9.81 -16.22
CA LEU A 363 -32.94 9.19 -15.64
C LEU A 363 -32.74 8.92 -14.13
N ALA A 364 -33.75 9.23 -13.32
CA ALA A 364 -33.76 8.86 -11.92
C ALA A 364 -33.96 7.33 -11.79
N LYS A 365 -33.01 6.61 -11.17
CA LYS A 365 -33.17 5.18 -10.85
C LYS A 365 -34.31 4.95 -9.86
N LEU A 366 -34.40 5.82 -8.85
CA LEU A 366 -35.56 5.92 -7.96
C LEU A 366 -36.31 7.19 -8.32
N THR A 367 -37.50 7.07 -8.87
CA THR A 367 -38.35 8.25 -9.19
C THR A 367 -38.97 8.83 -7.92
N TYR A 368 -39.31 10.12 -7.95
CA TYR A 368 -39.93 10.79 -6.82
C TYR A 368 -41.17 10.06 -6.28
N ASP A 369 -42.06 9.64 -7.18
CA ASP A 369 -43.30 8.93 -6.80
C ASP A 369 -43.02 7.60 -6.13
N LYS A 370 -42.03 6.85 -6.63
CA LYS A 370 -41.60 5.59 -5.99
C LYS A 370 -40.98 5.84 -4.63
N GLN A 371 -40.18 6.88 -4.49
CA GLN A 371 -39.56 7.25 -3.21
C GLN A 371 -40.63 7.63 -2.18
N GLN A 372 -41.61 8.45 -2.57
CA GLN A 372 -42.71 8.83 -1.69
C GLN A 372 -43.54 7.61 -1.26
N LYS A 373 -43.83 6.71 -2.20
CA LYS A 373 -44.54 5.47 -1.89
C LYS A 373 -43.76 4.60 -0.90
N GLN A 374 -42.45 4.45 -1.08
CA GLN A 374 -41.60 3.72 -0.14
C GLN A 374 -41.57 4.37 1.27
N LYS A 375 -41.48 5.72 1.32
CA LYS A 375 -41.53 6.46 2.59
C LYS A 375 -42.89 6.26 3.29
N GLN A 376 -43.98 6.28 2.53
CA GLN A 376 -45.32 6.06 3.08
C GLN A 376 -45.50 4.63 3.60
N GLU A 377 -45.08 3.61 2.83
CA GLU A 377 -45.15 2.20 3.24
C GLU A 377 -44.29 1.94 4.49
N ALA A 378 -43.11 2.61 4.60
CA ALA A 378 -42.25 2.50 5.78
C ALA A 378 -42.96 3.11 7.03
N LYS A 379 -43.59 4.30 6.89
CA LYS A 379 -44.37 4.95 7.96
C LYS A 379 -45.55 4.09 8.43
N GLU A 380 -46.29 3.50 7.48
CA GLU A 380 -47.41 2.63 7.81
C GLU A 380 -46.96 1.35 8.56
N LYS A 381 -45.81 0.79 8.16
CA LYS A 381 -45.23 -0.35 8.87
C LYS A 381 -44.84 0.00 10.30
N GLU A 382 -44.17 1.12 10.47
CA GLU A 382 -43.75 1.62 11.77
C GLU A 382 -44.94 1.91 12.68
N GLN A 383 -45.99 2.55 12.16
CA GLN A 383 -47.23 2.78 12.89
C GLN A 383 -47.90 1.45 13.34
N LYS A 384 -47.97 0.48 12.44
CA LYS A 384 -48.53 -0.85 12.76
C LYS A 384 -47.70 -1.59 13.83
N GLU A 385 -46.38 -1.46 13.79
CA GLU A 385 -45.50 -2.02 14.81
C GLU A 385 -45.68 -1.34 16.18
N ARG A 386 -45.82 -0.03 16.19
CA ARG A 386 -46.11 0.77 17.39
C ARG A 386 -47.46 0.44 18.00
N GLU A 387 -48.51 0.32 17.17
CA GLU A 387 -49.82 -0.11 17.65
C GLU A 387 -49.78 -1.51 18.26
N LYS A 388 -48.97 -2.45 17.68
CA LYS A 388 -48.77 -3.79 18.28
C LYS A 388 -48.01 -3.73 19.59
N LYS A 389 -47.03 -2.80 19.74
CA LYS A 389 -46.30 -2.57 21.00
C LYS A 389 -47.26 -1.95 22.06
N LYS A 390 -48.01 -0.88 21.68
CA LYS A 390 -49.02 -0.31 22.56
C LYS A 390 -50.00 -1.30 23.11
N LYS A 391 -50.50 -2.23 22.31
CA LYS A 391 -51.41 -3.32 22.74
C LYS A 391 -50.77 -4.35 23.68
N LYS A 392 -49.45 -4.38 23.79
CA LYS A 392 -48.69 -5.29 24.66
C LYS A 392 -48.20 -4.63 25.95
N LEU A 393 -48.30 -3.30 26.08
CA LEU A 393 -47.93 -2.56 27.29
C LEU A 393 -48.85 -2.96 28.45
N LYS A 394 -48.27 -3.29 29.61
CA LYS A 394 -48.98 -3.55 30.86
C LYS A 394 -49.38 -2.24 31.56
N GLU A 395 -50.44 -2.28 32.37
CA GLU A 395 -50.88 -1.14 33.18
C GLU A 395 -49.70 -0.59 34.01
N GLY A 396 -49.30 0.69 33.75
CA GLY A 396 -48.21 1.39 34.48
C GLY A 396 -46.96 1.67 33.69
N GLU A 397 -46.82 1.21 32.44
CA GLU A 397 -45.69 1.58 31.57
C GLU A 397 -45.99 2.88 30.79
N VAL A 398 -44.99 3.77 30.72
CA VAL A 398 -45.12 5.10 30.06
C VAL A 398 -45.08 4.88 28.53
N GLU A 399 -46.07 5.49 27.85
CA GLU A 399 -46.15 5.47 26.39
C GLU A 399 -44.98 6.23 25.77
N GLU A 400 -44.24 5.62 24.81
CA GLU A 400 -43.20 6.31 24.07
C GLU A 400 -43.82 7.50 23.27
N PRO A 401 -43.23 8.70 23.32
CA PRO A 401 -43.75 9.87 22.59
C PRO A 401 -43.79 9.62 21.10
N GLU A 402 -44.69 10.27 20.38
CA GLU A 402 -44.72 10.18 18.90
C GLU A 402 -43.42 10.69 18.31
N PRO A 403 -42.87 9.97 17.31
CA PRO A 403 -41.65 10.44 16.68
C PRO A 403 -41.92 11.71 15.91
N THR A 404 -41.29 12.77 16.32
CA THR A 404 -41.11 13.94 15.48
C THR A 404 -40.16 13.61 14.34
N GLU A 405 -40.55 13.97 13.11
CA GLU A 405 -39.64 13.84 11.96
C GLU A 405 -38.52 14.87 12.09
N PHE A 406 -37.38 14.44 12.62
CA PHE A 406 -36.17 15.24 12.60
C PHE A 406 -35.26 14.81 11.46
N LEU A 407 -34.55 15.75 10.89
CA LEU A 407 -33.44 15.45 10.02
C LEU A 407 -32.40 14.65 10.83
N ALA A 408 -32.08 13.43 10.36
CA ALA A 408 -31.11 12.60 11.05
C ALA A 408 -29.72 13.26 10.99
N VAL A 409 -29.11 13.42 12.15
CA VAL A 409 -27.75 13.91 12.30
C VAL A 409 -26.92 12.82 12.99
N ASP A 410 -25.78 12.53 12.43
CA ASP A 410 -24.78 11.67 13.04
C ASP A 410 -23.65 12.54 13.59
N VAL A 411 -23.40 12.40 14.90
CA VAL A 411 -22.40 13.21 15.61
C VAL A 411 -21.21 12.32 15.93
N TYR A 412 -20.10 12.58 15.28
CA TYR A 412 -18.84 11.97 15.64
C TYR A 412 -18.21 12.77 16.79
N ALA A 413 -18.40 12.24 18.00
CA ALA A 413 -17.83 12.74 19.24
C ALA A 413 -17.16 11.57 19.97
N PRO A 414 -15.85 11.33 19.78
CA PRO A 414 -15.13 10.27 20.46
C PRO A 414 -15.06 10.55 21.96
N SER A 415 -14.92 9.51 22.77
CA SER A 415 -14.82 9.61 24.23
C SER A 415 -13.56 10.34 24.72
N ALA A 416 -12.55 10.47 23.85
CA ALA A 416 -11.36 11.28 24.05
C ALA A 416 -11.00 11.93 22.72
N ILE A 417 -10.63 13.21 22.77
CA ILE A 417 -10.30 14.04 21.62
C ILE A 417 -8.96 14.74 21.88
N ASP A 418 -8.12 14.86 20.87
CA ASP A 418 -6.88 15.63 20.95
C ASP A 418 -7.15 17.12 20.91
N VAL A 419 -6.29 17.93 21.55
CA VAL A 419 -6.47 19.39 21.68
C VAL A 419 -6.49 20.16 20.36
N TYR A 420 -6.04 19.53 19.27
CA TYR A 420 -6.03 20.09 17.92
C TYR A 420 -7.12 19.51 17.00
N ASP A 421 -7.97 18.62 17.52
CA ASP A 421 -9.01 17.93 16.77
C ASP A 421 -10.35 18.70 16.87
N TYR A 422 -11.38 18.20 16.18
CA TYR A 422 -12.69 18.81 16.11
C TYR A 422 -13.82 17.77 16.12
N LEU A 423 -15.02 18.17 16.49
CA LEU A 423 -16.21 17.33 16.40
C LEU A 423 -16.84 17.48 15.03
N THR A 424 -17.40 16.38 14.51
CA THR A 424 -18.05 16.38 13.20
C THR A 424 -19.52 16.01 13.31
N LEU A 425 -20.38 16.83 12.69
CA LEU A 425 -21.79 16.57 12.52
C LEU A 425 -22.06 16.25 11.04
N SER A 426 -22.64 15.08 10.77
CA SER A 426 -22.97 14.64 9.42
C SER A 426 -24.49 14.50 9.27
N PHE A 427 -25.05 15.19 8.30
CA PHE A 427 -26.48 15.12 7.97
C PHE A 427 -26.72 14.15 6.81
N THR A 428 -27.92 13.58 6.73
CA THR A 428 -28.28 12.70 5.60
C THR A 428 -28.39 13.44 4.28
N GLU A 429 -28.78 14.73 4.34
CA GLU A 429 -28.95 15.62 3.17
C GLU A 429 -28.30 16.98 3.46
N PRO A 430 -27.92 17.77 2.44
CA PRO A 430 -27.43 19.12 2.65
C PRO A 430 -28.50 20.00 3.31
N VAL A 431 -28.09 20.74 4.31
CA VAL A 431 -28.99 21.60 5.10
C VAL A 431 -29.05 22.99 4.49
N ALA A 432 -30.26 23.54 4.30
CA ALA A 432 -30.46 24.85 3.72
C ALA A 432 -30.07 25.98 4.68
N SER A 433 -30.36 25.81 5.99
CA SER A 433 -29.97 26.74 7.04
C SER A 433 -29.77 25.99 8.35
N ILE A 434 -28.83 26.45 9.14
CA ILE A 434 -28.58 25.93 10.49
C ILE A 434 -28.62 27.13 11.46
N ASP A 435 -29.42 26.98 12.54
CA ASP A 435 -29.36 27.90 13.65
C ASP A 435 -28.25 27.46 14.61
N THR A 436 -27.10 28.10 14.52
CA THR A 436 -25.95 27.83 15.37
C THR A 436 -26.15 28.23 16.82
N THR A 437 -27.14 29.09 17.12
CA THR A 437 -27.44 29.49 18.50
C THR A 437 -28.13 28.39 19.30
N ALA A 438 -28.66 27.38 18.62
CA ALA A 438 -29.28 26.21 19.27
C ALA A 438 -28.27 25.15 19.71
N PHE A 439 -26.99 25.29 19.34
CA PHE A 439 -25.92 24.43 19.79
C PHE A 439 -25.24 24.98 21.02
N HIS A 440 -25.00 24.13 22.01
CA HIS A 440 -24.34 24.49 23.25
C HIS A 440 -23.18 23.52 23.49
N LEU A 441 -21.97 24.05 23.52
CA LEU A 441 -20.80 23.31 23.97
C LEU A 441 -20.47 23.75 25.40
N LYS A 442 -20.38 22.78 26.29
CA LYS A 442 -20.16 23.07 27.71
C LYS A 442 -18.91 22.35 28.23
N LEU A 443 -18.13 23.06 29.00
CA LEU A 443 -16.99 22.59 29.77
C LEU A 443 -17.42 22.33 31.22
N LYS A 444 -16.95 21.22 31.78
CA LYS A 444 -17.17 20.90 33.21
C LYS A 444 -16.12 21.56 34.07
N VAL A 445 -16.53 22.57 34.85
CA VAL A 445 -15.65 23.25 35.81
C VAL A 445 -16.15 22.94 37.22
N ASP A 446 -15.30 22.28 38.02
CA ASP A 446 -15.58 21.73 39.36
C ASP A 446 -16.75 20.74 39.40
N SER A 447 -17.97 21.12 39.27
CA SER A 447 -19.14 20.23 39.20
C SER A 447 -20.26 20.87 38.38
N LEU A 448 -20.01 22.01 37.76
CA LEU A 448 -20.96 22.79 36.98
C LEU A 448 -20.55 22.76 35.49
N TRP A 449 -21.56 22.78 34.64
CA TRP A 449 -21.40 22.93 33.21
C TRP A 449 -21.47 24.40 32.81
N GLN A 450 -20.44 24.92 32.16
CA GLN A 450 -20.36 26.30 31.67
C GLN A 450 -20.28 26.30 30.15
N ASP A 451 -21.06 27.17 29.51
CA ASP A 451 -21.01 27.34 28.05
C ASP A 451 -19.66 27.94 27.64
N ILE A 452 -19.06 27.39 26.63
CA ILE A 452 -17.81 27.89 26.05
C ILE A 452 -18.02 28.22 24.56
N PRO A 453 -17.25 29.18 24.02
CA PRO A 453 -17.33 29.56 22.62
C PRO A 453 -16.81 28.40 21.72
N PHE A 454 -17.36 28.30 20.54
CA PHE A 454 -16.94 27.40 19.49
C PHE A 454 -17.17 27.99 18.11
N ASP A 455 -16.41 27.57 17.14
CA ASP A 455 -16.60 27.87 15.73
C ASP A 455 -17.31 26.71 15.05
N PHE A 456 -18.36 27.00 14.28
CA PHE A 456 -19.12 25.98 13.54
C PHE A 456 -19.05 26.25 12.05
N MET A 457 -18.34 25.38 11.33
CA MET A 457 -18.02 25.59 9.92
C MET A 457 -18.46 24.41 9.07
N ARG A 458 -19.05 24.71 7.91
CA ARG A 458 -19.37 23.68 6.92
C ARG A 458 -18.09 23.20 6.27
N ASP A 459 -17.98 21.88 6.06
CA ASP A 459 -16.90 21.27 5.28
C ASP A 459 -16.92 21.79 3.82
N SER A 460 -15.77 22.07 3.26
CA SER A 460 -15.64 22.60 1.90
C SER A 460 -15.89 21.56 0.81
N LEU A 461 -15.70 20.27 1.12
CA LEU A 461 -15.80 19.16 0.17
C LEU A 461 -17.10 18.35 0.34
N ASP A 462 -17.71 18.36 1.52
CA ASP A 462 -18.94 17.64 1.84
C ASP A 462 -19.99 18.60 2.38
N LEU A 463 -21.00 18.91 1.58
CA LEU A 463 -22.10 19.83 1.94
C LEU A 463 -22.96 19.35 3.10
N LYS A 464 -22.88 18.08 3.47
CA LYS A 464 -23.64 17.47 4.57
C LYS A 464 -22.87 17.46 5.88
N ARG A 465 -21.58 17.83 5.85
CA ARG A 465 -20.69 17.77 6.99
C ARG A 465 -20.41 19.16 7.55
N TYR A 466 -20.45 19.25 8.86
CA TYR A 466 -20.12 20.45 9.62
C TYR A 466 -19.13 20.07 10.71
N ASN A 467 -18.11 20.90 10.89
CA ASN A 467 -17.08 20.73 11.88
C ASN A 467 -17.20 21.78 12.96
N LEU A 468 -17.16 21.36 14.23
CA LEU A 468 -17.19 22.21 15.39
C LEU A 468 -15.79 22.24 16.01
N PHE A 469 -15.21 23.43 16.03
CA PHE A 469 -13.89 23.71 16.58
C PHE A 469 -14.04 24.45 17.90
N ALA A 470 -13.25 24.06 18.90
CA ALA A 470 -13.20 24.76 20.18
C ALA A 470 -11.77 24.72 20.73
N GLU A 471 -11.52 25.58 21.74
CA GLU A 471 -10.26 25.52 22.50
C GLU A 471 -10.36 24.39 23.53
N TRP A 472 -9.85 23.22 23.16
CA TRP A 472 -9.84 22.05 24.03
C TRP A 472 -8.73 22.13 25.07
N ALA A 473 -9.05 21.96 26.34
CA ALA A 473 -8.06 21.90 27.43
C ALA A 473 -7.75 20.43 27.79
N PRO A 474 -6.48 20.06 28.01
CA PRO A 474 -6.10 18.71 28.39
C PRO A 474 -6.71 18.26 29.73
N GLY A 475 -7.30 17.05 29.75
CA GLY A 475 -7.85 16.45 30.98
C GLY A 475 -9.23 16.94 31.37
N GLU A 476 -9.83 17.82 30.60
CA GLU A 476 -11.16 18.38 30.85
C GLU A 476 -12.28 17.56 30.21
N SER A 477 -13.52 17.75 30.70
CA SER A 477 -14.70 17.05 30.19
C SER A 477 -15.64 18.03 29.54
N TYR A 478 -16.17 17.65 28.38
CA TYR A 478 -17.08 18.48 27.55
C TYR A 478 -18.40 17.74 27.28
N THR A 479 -19.44 18.52 27.01
CA THR A 479 -20.77 18.02 26.61
C THR A 479 -21.49 18.99 25.69
#